data_247f4530fdacd97915f13e87d15b4448
#
_entry.id   247f4530fdacd97915f13e87d15b4448
#
_cell.length_a   1.000
_cell.length_b   1.000
_cell.length_c   1.000
_cell.angle_alpha   90.00
_cell.angle_beta   90.00
_cell.angle_gamma   90.00
#
_symmetry.space_group_name_H-M   'P 1'
#
loop_
_entity.id
_entity.type
_entity.pdbx_description
1 polymer ?
#
loop_
_entity_poly.entity_id
_entity_poly.type
_entity_poly.pdbx_seq_one_letter_code
_entity_poly.pdbx_strand_id
1 'polypeptide(L)'
;MTTDQLQNRPVALVTGATRGIGRAIAADLGRTHHVLVGGRSADVVDALVAELPSAEPFVGDLGGGEVPALPDRLDVLVHSAGVEQGTTVADTPRAVWEQVFATNVFAVAELTRLALPALRAARGIVVPINSGSGFHSGPGGGVYAASKFALRAFADALREEERANGVRVSSVHPGRTDSDMQRQLVAKLGESYDTDYYLAPEDVAAAVRTVVDLPERGTVESLAIRPTRRR
;
A
#
# COMPACT_ATOMS: atom_id res chain seq x y z
N MET A 1 16.93 15.19 17.90
CA MET A 1 15.56 15.71 17.82
C MET A 1 15.02 15.82 19.23
N THR A 2 14.38 16.91 19.59
CA THR A 2 13.75 17.08 20.91
C THR A 2 12.40 16.36 20.95
N THR A 3 11.93 15.95 22.13
CA THR A 3 10.65 15.26 22.35
C THR A 3 9.46 16.04 21.75
N ASP A 4 9.53 17.36 21.78
CA ASP A 4 8.50 18.27 21.24
C ASP A 4 8.42 18.25 19.71
N GLN A 5 9.55 18.02 19.04
CA GLN A 5 9.59 17.87 17.57
C GLN A 5 9.02 16.54 17.08
N LEU A 6 8.98 15.51 17.93
CA LEU A 6 8.39 14.21 17.59
C LEU A 6 6.85 14.24 17.72
N GLN A 7 6.31 15.01 18.67
CA GLN A 7 4.87 15.13 18.91
C GLN A 7 4.12 15.94 17.85
N ASN A 8 4.82 16.73 17.03
CA ASN A 8 4.21 17.63 16.03
C ASN A 8 4.44 17.15 14.58
N ARG A 9 4.79 15.87 14.38
CA ARG A 9 4.98 15.30 13.05
C ARG A 9 3.64 15.02 12.37
N PRO A 10 3.54 15.19 11.03
CA PRO A 10 2.41 14.69 10.29
C PRO A 10 2.30 13.17 10.47
N VAL A 11 1.08 12.64 10.46
CA VAL A 11 0.79 11.22 10.75
C VAL A 11 0.63 10.45 9.45
N ALA A 12 1.32 9.32 9.33
CA ALA A 12 1.20 8.40 8.20
C ALA A 12 0.78 7.00 8.68
N LEU A 13 -0.27 6.44 8.11
CA LEU A 13 -0.65 5.04 8.27
C LEU A 13 -0.19 4.24 7.06
N VAL A 14 0.60 3.19 7.29
CA VAL A 14 1.05 2.27 6.24
C VAL A 14 0.55 0.86 6.54
N THR A 15 -0.38 0.35 5.76
CA THR A 15 -0.85 -1.03 5.89
C THR A 15 0.12 -2.02 5.26
N GLY A 16 0.23 -3.24 5.82
CA GLY A 16 1.19 -4.23 5.33
C GLY A 16 2.65 -3.78 5.48
N ALA A 17 2.94 -2.97 6.52
CA ALA A 17 4.22 -2.32 6.73
C ALA A 17 5.35 -3.28 7.20
N THR A 18 5.05 -4.52 7.57
CA THR A 18 6.00 -5.40 8.23
C THR A 18 7.05 -6.02 7.30
N ARG A 19 6.88 -5.94 5.97
CA ARG A 19 7.81 -6.50 4.97
C ARG A 19 7.71 -5.82 3.62
N GLY A 20 8.69 -6.10 2.74
CA GLY A 20 8.71 -5.71 1.34
C GLY A 20 8.44 -4.22 1.12
N ILE A 21 7.58 -3.89 0.16
CA ILE A 21 7.25 -2.52 -0.22
C ILE A 21 6.72 -1.71 0.97
N GLY A 22 5.80 -2.27 1.75
CA GLY A 22 5.22 -1.55 2.90
C GLY A 22 6.26 -1.18 3.95
N ARG A 23 7.23 -2.09 4.24
CA ARG A 23 8.33 -1.81 5.19
C ARG A 23 9.23 -0.70 4.68
N ALA A 24 9.60 -0.73 3.41
CA ALA A 24 10.41 0.33 2.81
C ALA A 24 9.70 1.69 2.84
N ILE A 25 8.39 1.72 2.56
CA ILE A 25 7.57 2.94 2.66
C ILE A 25 7.50 3.45 4.10
N ALA A 26 7.24 2.56 5.08
CA ALA A 26 7.19 2.94 6.49
C ALA A 26 8.54 3.50 6.98
N ALA A 27 9.65 2.87 6.59
CA ALA A 27 11.00 3.35 6.92
C ALA A 27 11.31 4.71 6.28
N ASP A 28 10.93 4.91 5.02
CA ASP A 28 11.15 6.21 4.35
C ASP A 28 10.27 7.30 4.95
N LEU A 29 8.96 7.09 5.12
CA LEU A 29 8.05 8.06 5.72
C LEU A 29 8.42 8.35 7.18
N GLY A 30 8.89 7.37 7.95
CA GLY A 30 9.34 7.53 9.33
C GLY A 30 10.46 8.56 9.53
N ARG A 31 11.15 8.97 8.48
CA ARG A 31 12.13 10.06 8.54
C ARG A 31 11.48 11.42 8.81
N THR A 32 10.23 11.60 8.40
CA THR A 32 9.51 12.89 8.45
C THR A 32 8.15 12.82 9.14
N HIS A 33 7.54 11.64 9.25
CA HIS A 33 6.20 11.43 9.80
C HIS A 33 6.26 10.60 11.10
N HIS A 34 5.23 10.70 11.90
CA HIS A 34 4.87 9.68 12.87
C HIS A 34 4.14 8.56 12.13
N VAL A 35 4.60 7.31 12.26
CA VAL A 35 4.10 6.19 11.44
C VAL A 35 3.26 5.22 12.26
N LEU A 36 2.00 5.06 11.86
CA LEU A 36 1.16 3.94 12.30
C LEU A 36 1.54 2.71 11.47
N VAL A 37 2.21 1.75 12.13
CA VAL A 37 2.77 0.57 11.47
C VAL A 37 1.71 -0.52 11.37
N GLY A 38 1.09 -0.66 10.19
CA GLY A 38 -0.01 -1.59 9.94
C GLY A 38 0.45 -3.02 9.69
N GLY A 39 -0.05 -3.97 10.50
CA GLY A 39 0.23 -5.40 10.36
C GLY A 39 -0.70 -6.28 11.17
N ARG A 40 -0.61 -7.62 10.98
CA ARG A 40 -1.45 -8.60 11.68
C ARG A 40 -0.78 -9.22 12.91
N SER A 41 0.55 -9.30 12.93
CA SER A 41 1.32 -9.89 14.03
C SER A 41 1.90 -8.77 14.88
N ALA A 42 1.49 -8.68 16.14
CA ALA A 42 1.95 -7.66 17.08
C ALA A 42 3.48 -7.68 17.21
N ASP A 43 4.09 -8.86 17.43
CA ASP A 43 5.54 -8.98 17.61
C ASP A 43 6.35 -8.41 16.42
N VAL A 44 5.86 -8.64 15.19
CA VAL A 44 6.54 -8.16 13.98
C VAL A 44 6.32 -6.65 13.77
N VAL A 45 5.14 -6.15 14.14
CA VAL A 45 4.82 -4.71 14.11
C VAL A 45 5.68 -3.99 15.15
N ASP A 46 5.73 -4.48 16.40
CA ASP A 46 6.48 -3.88 17.50
C ASP A 46 8.00 -3.85 17.19
N ALA A 47 8.53 -4.88 16.54
CA ALA A 47 9.91 -4.90 16.08
C ALA A 47 10.20 -3.75 15.10
N LEU A 48 9.31 -3.48 14.14
CA LEU A 48 9.49 -2.35 13.22
C LEU A 48 9.27 -0.99 13.91
N VAL A 49 8.29 -0.91 14.81
CA VAL A 49 8.06 0.32 15.61
C VAL A 49 9.33 0.72 16.36
N ALA A 50 10.05 -0.25 16.94
CA ALA A 50 11.30 0.00 17.67
C ALA A 50 12.46 0.50 16.77
N GLU A 51 12.41 0.22 15.46
CA GLU A 51 13.42 0.68 14.50
C GLU A 51 13.17 2.12 14.02
N LEU A 52 11.93 2.62 14.11
CA LEU A 52 11.55 3.91 13.54
C LEU A 52 11.70 5.06 14.56
N PRO A 53 12.07 6.27 14.10
CA PRO A 53 12.27 7.43 15.01
C PRO A 53 11.00 7.86 15.74
N SER A 54 9.82 7.65 15.14
CA SER A 54 8.51 7.99 15.71
C SER A 54 7.46 7.09 15.07
N ALA A 55 6.98 6.12 15.81
CA ALA A 55 5.99 5.17 15.32
C ALA A 55 5.18 4.56 16.45
N GLU A 56 4.02 4.03 16.11
CA GLU A 56 3.19 3.21 17.01
C GLU A 56 2.54 2.05 16.24
N PRO A 57 2.11 0.99 16.94
CA PRO A 57 1.51 -0.17 16.30
C PRO A 57 0.08 0.12 15.83
N PHE A 58 -0.28 -0.41 14.66
CA PHE A 58 -1.63 -0.48 14.12
C PHE A 58 -1.94 -1.94 13.76
N VAL A 59 -2.24 -2.75 14.79
CA VAL A 59 -2.38 -4.21 14.67
C VAL A 59 -3.83 -4.60 14.46
N GLY A 60 -4.13 -5.26 13.33
CA GLY A 60 -5.47 -5.78 13.02
C GLY A 60 -5.50 -6.60 11.74
N ASP A 61 -6.45 -7.50 11.61
CA ASP A 61 -6.73 -8.22 10.36
C ASP A 61 -7.75 -7.47 9.51
N LEU A 62 -7.26 -6.53 8.71
CA LEU A 62 -8.08 -5.70 7.82
C LEU A 62 -8.90 -6.55 6.82
N GLY A 63 -8.35 -7.69 6.37
CA GLY A 63 -9.06 -8.63 5.49
C GLY A 63 -10.22 -9.35 6.21
N GLY A 64 -10.15 -9.49 7.51
CA GLY A 64 -11.20 -9.98 8.39
C GLY A 64 -12.18 -8.90 8.88
N GLY A 65 -11.92 -7.63 8.54
CA GLY A 65 -12.77 -6.49 8.94
C GLY A 65 -12.41 -5.86 10.28
N GLU A 66 -11.30 -6.24 10.90
CA GLU A 66 -10.82 -5.65 12.16
C GLU A 66 -9.99 -4.38 11.87
N VAL A 67 -10.56 -3.22 12.13
CA VAL A 67 -9.88 -1.94 11.97
C VAL A 67 -9.62 -1.34 13.35
N PRO A 68 -8.34 -1.16 13.75
CA PRO A 68 -7.99 -0.47 15.00
C PRO A 68 -8.46 0.99 15.00
N ALA A 69 -8.43 1.62 16.18
CA ALA A 69 -8.78 3.02 16.32
C ALA A 69 -7.90 3.90 15.44
N LEU A 70 -8.52 4.83 14.75
CA LEU A 70 -7.84 5.79 13.88
C LEU A 70 -7.59 7.11 14.64
N PRO A 71 -6.52 7.85 14.31
CA PRO A 71 -6.28 9.16 14.89
C PRO A 71 -7.30 10.20 14.37
N ASP A 72 -7.45 11.32 15.11
CA ASP A 72 -8.31 12.43 14.68
C ASP A 72 -7.76 13.17 13.44
N ARG A 73 -6.46 13.03 13.15
CA ARG A 73 -5.77 13.63 12.01
C ARG A 73 -4.88 12.59 11.33
N LEU A 74 -5.00 12.47 10.01
CA LEU A 74 -4.19 11.56 9.20
C LEU A 74 -3.72 12.29 7.92
N ASP A 75 -2.42 12.50 7.81
CA ASP A 75 -1.83 13.23 6.67
C ASP A 75 -1.56 12.30 5.49
N VAL A 76 -1.19 11.04 5.73
CA VAL A 76 -0.89 10.05 4.68
C VAL A 76 -1.51 8.70 5.02
N LEU A 77 -2.28 8.13 4.11
CA LEU A 77 -2.78 6.75 4.17
C LEU A 77 -2.21 5.95 3.01
N VAL A 78 -1.31 4.98 3.31
CA VAL A 78 -0.76 4.08 2.29
C VAL A 78 -1.37 2.70 2.41
N HIS A 79 -2.11 2.29 1.40
CA HIS A 79 -2.62 0.93 1.27
C HIS A 79 -1.59 0.04 0.58
N SER A 80 -0.68 -0.59 1.38
CA SER A 80 0.33 -1.51 0.88
C SER A 80 0.06 -2.97 1.25
N ALA A 81 -0.91 -3.25 2.13
CA ALA A 81 -1.37 -4.60 2.37
C ALA A 81 -1.98 -5.19 1.09
N GLY A 82 -1.56 -6.39 0.74
CA GLY A 82 -2.10 -7.08 -0.42
C GLY A 82 -1.62 -8.53 -0.48
N VAL A 83 -2.41 -9.34 -1.16
CA VAL A 83 -2.11 -10.74 -1.42
C VAL A 83 -2.22 -11.01 -2.93
N GLU A 84 -1.32 -11.87 -3.41
CA GLU A 84 -1.35 -12.41 -4.76
C GLU A 84 -1.54 -13.92 -4.63
N GLN A 85 -2.61 -14.41 -5.20
CA GLN A 85 -2.87 -15.82 -5.36
C GLN A 85 -3.39 -16.00 -6.78
N GLY A 86 -2.76 -16.89 -7.54
CA GLY A 86 -3.13 -17.07 -8.94
C GLY A 86 -2.88 -18.49 -9.38
N THR A 87 -3.89 -19.01 -10.04
CA THR A 87 -3.84 -20.17 -10.90
C THR A 87 -4.70 -19.84 -12.13
N THR A 88 -4.90 -20.80 -13.01
CA THR A 88 -5.84 -20.60 -14.13
C THR A 88 -7.24 -20.26 -13.63
N VAL A 89 -8.08 -19.66 -14.46
CA VAL A 89 -9.47 -19.39 -14.09
C VAL A 89 -10.22 -20.67 -13.74
N ALA A 90 -9.92 -21.76 -14.45
CA ALA A 90 -10.54 -23.07 -14.24
C ALA A 90 -10.21 -23.65 -12.85
N ASP A 91 -9.01 -23.40 -12.35
CA ASP A 91 -8.50 -23.99 -11.10
C ASP A 91 -8.57 -23.02 -9.91
N THR A 92 -9.11 -21.82 -10.09
CA THR A 92 -9.22 -20.82 -9.02
C THR A 92 -10.60 -20.92 -8.35
N PRO A 93 -10.72 -21.56 -7.16
CA PRO A 93 -11.97 -21.68 -6.47
C PRO A 93 -12.47 -20.34 -5.92
N ARG A 94 -13.78 -20.24 -5.68
CA ARG A 94 -14.45 -19.04 -5.15
C ARG A 94 -13.77 -18.49 -3.88
N ALA A 95 -13.36 -19.36 -2.97
CA ALA A 95 -12.70 -18.94 -1.73
C ALA A 95 -11.42 -18.12 -1.96
N VAL A 96 -10.65 -18.41 -3.03
CA VAL A 96 -9.47 -17.64 -3.40
C VAL A 96 -9.86 -16.24 -3.89
N TRP A 97 -10.94 -16.13 -4.68
CA TRP A 97 -11.49 -14.84 -5.10
C TRP A 97 -11.89 -14.01 -3.88
N GLU A 98 -12.66 -14.60 -2.96
CA GLU A 98 -13.13 -13.93 -1.74
C GLU A 98 -11.95 -13.44 -0.89
N GLN A 99 -10.93 -14.27 -0.67
CA GLN A 99 -9.75 -13.90 0.10
C GLN A 99 -8.95 -12.76 -0.54
N VAL A 100 -8.72 -12.81 -1.86
CA VAL A 100 -7.98 -11.77 -2.57
C VAL A 100 -8.75 -10.46 -2.56
N PHE A 101 -10.06 -10.49 -2.81
CA PHE A 101 -10.88 -9.29 -2.80
C PHE A 101 -11.06 -8.73 -1.38
N ALA A 102 -11.20 -9.59 -0.37
CA ALA A 102 -11.27 -9.15 1.03
C ALA A 102 -10.06 -8.27 1.41
N THR A 103 -8.85 -8.70 1.05
CA THR A 103 -7.63 -7.95 1.38
C THR A 103 -7.37 -6.79 0.42
N ASN A 104 -7.44 -7.02 -0.91
CA ASN A 104 -6.97 -6.05 -1.88
C ASN A 104 -7.99 -4.96 -2.22
N VAL A 105 -9.28 -5.17 -1.90
CA VAL A 105 -10.38 -4.27 -2.28
C VAL A 105 -11.22 -3.88 -1.07
N PHE A 106 -11.83 -4.83 -0.37
CA PHE A 106 -12.79 -4.53 0.70
C PHE A 106 -12.11 -3.88 1.91
N ALA A 107 -10.97 -4.40 2.33
CA ALA A 107 -10.18 -3.80 3.41
C ALA A 107 -9.71 -2.38 3.07
N VAL A 108 -9.33 -2.13 1.80
CA VAL A 108 -8.93 -0.80 1.34
C VAL A 108 -10.13 0.16 1.40
N ALA A 109 -11.28 -0.26 0.87
CA ALA A 109 -12.47 0.57 0.85
C ALA A 109 -12.95 0.89 2.26
N GLU A 110 -13.02 -0.10 3.14
CA GLU A 110 -13.50 0.09 4.51
C GLU A 110 -12.54 0.95 5.35
N LEU A 111 -11.24 0.66 5.31
CA LEU A 111 -10.27 1.48 6.04
C LEU A 111 -10.27 2.93 5.53
N THR A 112 -10.36 3.13 4.20
CA THR A 112 -10.47 4.48 3.64
C THR A 112 -11.72 5.17 4.16
N ARG A 113 -12.89 4.53 4.09
CA ARG A 113 -14.17 5.09 4.58
C ARG A 113 -14.07 5.56 6.04
N LEU A 114 -13.47 4.74 6.90
CA LEU A 114 -13.27 5.07 8.32
C LEU A 114 -12.23 6.18 8.53
N ALA A 115 -11.21 6.27 7.67
CA ALA A 115 -10.14 7.26 7.76
C ALA A 115 -10.51 8.62 7.14
N LEU A 116 -11.55 8.72 6.30
CA LEU A 116 -11.92 9.96 5.63
C LEU A 116 -12.08 11.16 6.56
N PRO A 117 -12.70 11.08 7.76
CA PRO A 117 -12.78 12.23 8.67
C PRO A 117 -11.39 12.77 9.04
N ALA A 118 -10.45 11.89 9.40
CA ALA A 118 -9.08 12.26 9.77
C ALA A 118 -8.27 12.80 8.56
N LEU A 119 -8.45 12.19 7.39
CA LEU A 119 -7.84 12.64 6.13
C LEU A 119 -8.33 14.03 5.71
N ARG A 120 -9.64 14.30 5.85
CA ARG A 120 -10.23 15.61 5.57
C ARG A 120 -9.71 16.68 6.54
N ALA A 121 -9.58 16.35 7.84
CA ALA A 121 -9.03 17.24 8.84
C ALA A 121 -7.58 17.66 8.53
N ALA A 122 -6.80 16.77 7.91
CA ALA A 122 -5.42 17.02 7.50
C ALA A 122 -5.28 17.58 6.07
N ARG A 123 -6.33 17.54 5.23
CA ARG A 123 -6.22 17.66 3.75
C ARG A 123 -5.19 16.70 3.19
N GLY A 124 -5.22 15.47 3.68
CA GLY A 124 -4.21 14.44 3.51
C GLY A 124 -4.18 13.81 2.11
N ILE A 125 -3.44 12.71 2.01
CA ILE A 125 -3.32 11.94 0.76
C ILE A 125 -3.56 10.45 1.02
N VAL A 126 -4.30 9.80 0.11
CA VAL A 126 -4.46 8.35 0.04
C VAL A 126 -3.58 7.81 -1.10
N VAL A 127 -2.74 6.83 -0.79
CA VAL A 127 -1.80 6.21 -1.75
C VAL A 127 -2.05 4.69 -1.81
N PRO A 128 -2.93 4.21 -2.71
CA PRO A 128 -3.05 2.79 -2.97
C PRO A 128 -1.83 2.27 -3.73
N ILE A 129 -1.17 1.23 -3.18
CA ILE A 129 -0.15 0.47 -3.91
C ILE A 129 -0.86 -0.54 -4.81
N ASN A 130 -0.99 -0.17 -6.06
CA ASN A 130 -1.61 -0.96 -7.10
C ASN A 130 -0.58 -1.92 -7.74
N SER A 131 -0.63 -2.12 -9.03
CA SER A 131 0.27 -2.98 -9.82
C SER A 131 0.18 -2.64 -11.31
N GLY A 132 1.16 -3.09 -12.10
CA GLY A 132 0.99 -3.22 -13.54
C GLY A 132 -0.20 -4.10 -13.92
N SER A 133 -0.56 -5.06 -13.06
CA SER A 133 -1.75 -5.91 -13.21
C SER A 133 -3.08 -5.15 -13.05
N GLY A 134 -3.07 -3.89 -12.65
CA GLY A 134 -4.26 -3.01 -12.70
C GLY A 134 -4.53 -2.42 -14.09
N PHE A 135 -3.66 -2.67 -15.06
CA PHE A 135 -3.82 -2.24 -16.46
C PHE A 135 -3.89 -3.42 -17.43
N HIS A 136 -3.27 -4.56 -17.08
CA HIS A 136 -3.16 -5.73 -17.93
C HIS A 136 -3.34 -7.00 -17.11
N SER A 137 -3.88 -8.03 -17.74
CA SER A 137 -3.97 -9.38 -17.18
C SER A 137 -3.38 -10.39 -18.18
N GLY A 138 -2.84 -11.48 -17.64
CA GLY A 138 -2.34 -12.61 -18.41
C GLY A 138 -2.78 -13.95 -17.81
N PRO A 139 -2.41 -15.07 -18.44
CA PRO A 139 -2.70 -16.40 -17.91
C PRO A 139 -2.23 -16.55 -16.46
N GLY A 140 -3.05 -17.15 -15.60
CA GLY A 140 -2.76 -17.34 -14.19
C GLY A 140 -2.94 -16.11 -13.29
N GLY A 141 -3.11 -14.92 -13.86
CA GLY A 141 -3.23 -13.66 -13.11
C GLY A 141 -4.65 -13.16 -12.88
N GLY A 142 -5.69 -13.93 -13.25
CA GLY A 142 -7.07 -13.44 -13.34
C GLY A 142 -7.59 -12.79 -12.06
N VAL A 143 -7.54 -13.47 -10.92
CA VAL A 143 -8.09 -12.97 -9.65
C VAL A 143 -7.31 -11.76 -9.14
N TYR A 144 -5.97 -11.83 -9.20
CA TYR A 144 -5.13 -10.71 -8.76
C TYR A 144 -5.33 -9.47 -9.63
N ALA A 145 -5.27 -9.63 -10.96
CA ALA A 145 -5.51 -8.53 -11.88
C ALA A 145 -6.90 -7.92 -11.70
N ALA A 146 -7.96 -8.74 -11.57
CA ALA A 146 -9.31 -8.25 -11.32
C ALA A 146 -9.37 -7.38 -10.06
N SER A 147 -8.72 -7.81 -8.95
CA SER A 147 -8.65 -7.00 -7.72
C SER A 147 -7.90 -5.68 -7.92
N LYS A 148 -6.83 -5.67 -8.72
CA LYS A 148 -6.05 -4.44 -8.99
C LYS A 148 -6.74 -3.50 -9.99
N PHE A 149 -7.54 -4.02 -10.94
CA PHE A 149 -8.45 -3.20 -11.75
C PHE A 149 -9.54 -2.57 -10.88
N ALA A 150 -10.15 -3.34 -9.95
CA ALA A 150 -11.13 -2.82 -9.00
C ALA A 150 -10.51 -1.73 -8.11
N LEU A 151 -9.30 -1.94 -7.58
CA LEU A 151 -8.58 -0.95 -6.78
C LEU A 151 -8.29 0.34 -7.57
N ARG A 152 -7.99 0.25 -8.88
CA ARG A 152 -7.81 1.42 -9.73
C ARG A 152 -9.11 2.20 -9.87
N ALA A 153 -10.21 1.52 -10.20
CA ALA A 153 -11.52 2.15 -10.32
C ALA A 153 -11.96 2.82 -9.00
N PHE A 154 -11.71 2.17 -7.87
CA PHE A 154 -11.93 2.75 -6.54
C PHE A 154 -11.12 4.03 -6.33
N ALA A 155 -9.82 4.02 -6.65
CA ALA A 155 -8.95 5.19 -6.49
C ALA A 155 -9.39 6.36 -7.39
N ASP A 156 -9.84 6.08 -8.61
CA ASP A 156 -10.32 7.08 -9.55
C ASP A 156 -11.63 7.73 -9.06
N ALA A 157 -12.57 6.94 -8.56
CA ALA A 157 -13.82 7.44 -7.96
C ALA A 157 -13.54 8.28 -6.70
N LEU A 158 -12.76 7.76 -5.76
CA LEU A 158 -12.41 8.45 -4.52
C LEU A 158 -11.74 9.80 -4.77
N ARG A 159 -10.88 9.89 -5.79
CA ARG A 159 -10.20 11.13 -6.17
C ARG A 159 -11.20 12.23 -6.52
N GLU A 160 -12.20 11.90 -7.31
CA GLU A 160 -13.22 12.88 -7.72
C GLU A 160 -14.15 13.23 -6.55
N GLU A 161 -14.55 12.27 -5.74
CA GLU A 161 -15.43 12.49 -4.58
C GLU A 161 -14.75 13.39 -3.53
N GLU A 162 -13.46 13.23 -3.28
CA GLU A 162 -12.73 13.92 -2.23
C GLU A 162 -12.04 15.22 -2.70
N ARG A 163 -12.10 15.55 -3.96
CA ARG A 163 -11.49 16.77 -4.53
C ARG A 163 -11.94 18.04 -3.80
N ALA A 164 -13.23 18.17 -3.52
CA ALA A 164 -13.78 19.32 -2.81
C ALA A 164 -13.36 19.39 -1.33
N ASN A 165 -13.04 18.25 -0.73
CA ASN A 165 -12.57 18.14 0.65
C ASN A 165 -11.05 18.36 0.78
N GLY A 166 -10.33 18.50 -0.34
CA GLY A 166 -8.88 18.70 -0.37
C GLY A 166 -8.06 17.43 -0.11
N VAL A 167 -8.69 16.25 -0.06
CA VAL A 167 -7.97 14.97 0.06
C VAL A 167 -7.48 14.54 -1.31
N ARG A 168 -6.17 14.30 -1.43
CA ARG A 168 -5.53 13.85 -2.67
C ARG A 168 -5.54 12.33 -2.75
N VAL A 169 -5.59 11.78 -3.96
CA VAL A 169 -5.49 10.32 -4.18
C VAL A 169 -4.52 10.05 -5.31
N SER A 170 -3.44 9.32 -5.01
CA SER A 170 -2.35 8.98 -5.95
C SER A 170 -2.17 7.47 -6.02
N SER A 171 -2.57 6.86 -7.12
CA SER A 171 -2.38 5.41 -7.32
C SER A 171 -0.97 5.11 -7.82
N VAL A 172 -0.17 4.38 -7.04
CA VAL A 172 1.18 3.96 -7.43
C VAL A 172 1.12 2.54 -8.00
N HIS A 173 1.71 2.34 -9.19
CA HIS A 173 1.65 1.08 -9.94
C HIS A 173 3.05 0.49 -10.17
N PRO A 174 3.62 -0.22 -9.19
CA PRO A 174 4.91 -0.87 -9.35
C PRO A 174 4.87 -1.97 -10.42
N GLY A 175 6.02 -2.17 -11.07
CA GLY A 175 6.32 -3.39 -11.80
C GLY A 175 6.77 -4.50 -10.86
N ARG A 176 7.49 -5.48 -11.42
CA ARG A 176 8.10 -6.55 -10.63
C ARG A 176 9.06 -5.95 -9.62
N THR A 177 8.82 -6.20 -8.34
CA THR A 177 9.61 -5.68 -7.22
C THR A 177 10.16 -6.84 -6.40
N ASP A 178 11.41 -6.77 -6.01
CA ASP A 178 12.05 -7.79 -5.15
C ASP A 178 11.35 -7.84 -3.79
N SER A 179 10.56 -8.88 -3.61
CA SER A 179 9.74 -9.10 -2.42
C SER A 179 9.45 -10.59 -2.25
N ASP A 180 9.05 -11.00 -1.05
CA ASP A 180 8.66 -12.38 -0.79
C ASP A 180 7.53 -12.85 -1.74
N MET A 181 6.57 -11.97 -2.05
CA MET A 181 5.50 -12.24 -2.99
C MET A 181 6.05 -12.58 -4.38
N GLN A 182 7.00 -11.78 -4.87
CA GLN A 182 7.61 -11.99 -6.19
C GLN A 182 8.50 -13.24 -6.19
N ARG A 183 9.24 -13.52 -5.11
CA ARG A 183 10.05 -14.74 -4.97
C ARG A 183 9.18 -15.99 -5.01
N GLN A 184 8.05 -15.97 -4.29
CA GLN A 184 7.08 -17.07 -4.30
C GLN A 184 6.45 -17.29 -5.69
N LEU A 185 6.13 -16.20 -6.40
CA LEU A 185 5.58 -16.29 -7.76
C LEU A 185 6.58 -16.94 -8.72
N VAL A 186 7.83 -16.49 -8.73
CA VAL A 186 8.88 -17.03 -9.59
C VAL A 186 9.16 -18.50 -9.26
N ALA A 187 9.19 -18.85 -7.97
CA ALA A 187 9.36 -20.24 -7.55
C ALA A 187 8.23 -21.15 -8.03
N LYS A 188 6.97 -20.68 -8.00
CA LYS A 188 5.82 -21.42 -8.55
C LYS A 188 5.94 -21.67 -10.06
N LEU A 189 6.57 -20.75 -10.79
CA LEU A 189 6.80 -20.87 -12.23
C LEU A 189 8.02 -21.75 -12.57
N GLY A 190 8.78 -22.20 -11.56
CA GLY A 190 10.02 -22.98 -11.78
C GLY A 190 11.15 -22.16 -12.41
N GLU A 191 11.07 -20.83 -12.35
CA GLU A 191 12.07 -19.94 -12.94
C GLU A 191 13.19 -19.58 -11.94
N SER A 192 14.37 -19.21 -12.46
CA SER A 192 15.45 -18.67 -11.63
C SER A 192 15.17 -17.23 -11.23
N TYR A 193 15.43 -16.89 -9.95
CA TYR A 193 15.31 -15.54 -9.43
C TYR A 193 16.61 -14.76 -9.62
N ASP A 194 16.52 -13.59 -10.25
CA ASP A 194 17.66 -12.70 -10.45
C ASP A 194 17.22 -11.26 -10.15
N THR A 195 17.78 -10.67 -9.09
CA THR A 195 17.42 -9.37 -8.57
C THR A 195 17.58 -8.23 -9.55
N ASP A 196 18.48 -8.37 -10.54
CA ASP A 196 18.74 -7.35 -11.57
C ASP A 196 17.52 -7.01 -12.45
N TYR A 197 16.49 -7.88 -12.45
CA TYR A 197 15.26 -7.69 -13.21
C TYR A 197 14.08 -7.15 -12.39
N TYR A 198 14.33 -6.76 -11.15
CA TYR A 198 13.29 -6.28 -10.23
C TYR A 198 13.63 -4.89 -9.71
N LEU A 199 12.60 -4.13 -9.35
CA LEU A 199 12.75 -2.94 -8.53
C LEU A 199 13.16 -3.36 -7.11
N ALA A 200 13.95 -2.56 -6.44
CA ALA A 200 14.06 -2.65 -4.99
C ALA A 200 12.78 -2.10 -4.33
N PRO A 201 12.36 -2.58 -3.15
CA PRO A 201 11.26 -1.98 -2.39
C PRO A 201 11.45 -0.48 -2.16
N GLU A 202 12.68 -0.02 -2.00
CA GLU A 202 13.08 1.37 -1.80
C GLU A 202 12.78 2.24 -3.03
N ASP A 203 12.83 1.69 -4.25
CA ASP A 203 12.45 2.41 -5.47
C ASP A 203 10.95 2.75 -5.45
N VAL A 204 10.13 1.83 -4.92
CA VAL A 204 8.70 2.07 -4.75
C VAL A 204 8.45 3.07 -3.62
N ALA A 205 9.21 3.01 -2.53
CA ALA A 205 9.13 4.00 -1.45
C ALA A 205 9.49 5.40 -1.94
N ALA A 206 10.51 5.56 -2.79
CA ALA A 206 10.87 6.84 -3.41
C ALA A 206 9.74 7.38 -4.32
N ALA A 207 9.06 6.49 -5.06
CA ALA A 207 7.89 6.87 -5.85
C ALA A 207 6.72 7.36 -4.96
N VAL A 208 6.46 6.69 -3.83
CA VAL A 208 5.47 7.13 -2.83
C VAL A 208 5.88 8.47 -2.23
N ARG A 209 7.13 8.65 -1.87
CA ARG A 209 7.66 9.93 -1.37
C ARG A 209 7.40 11.07 -2.36
N THR A 210 7.64 10.83 -3.66
CA THR A 210 7.40 11.82 -4.70
C THR A 210 5.96 12.33 -4.72
N VAL A 211 4.96 11.45 -4.55
CA VAL A 211 3.55 11.86 -4.58
C VAL A 211 3.10 12.48 -3.25
N VAL A 212 3.68 12.06 -2.13
CA VAL A 212 3.38 12.61 -0.80
C VAL A 212 3.89 14.05 -0.68
N ASP A 213 5.12 14.31 -1.12
CA ASP A 213 5.79 15.61 -0.96
C ASP A 213 5.33 16.69 -1.96
N LEU A 214 4.42 16.37 -2.88
CA LEU A 214 3.85 17.37 -3.77
C LEU A 214 3.07 18.44 -2.97
N PRO A 215 3.19 19.72 -3.37
CA PRO A 215 2.38 20.78 -2.80
C PRO A 215 0.88 20.50 -2.95
N GLU A 216 0.05 20.96 -2.01
CA GLU A 216 -1.42 20.74 -2.01
C GLU A 216 -2.13 21.13 -3.30
N ARG A 217 -1.56 22.08 -4.07
CA ARG A 217 -2.14 22.53 -5.36
C ARG A 217 -1.99 21.52 -6.50
N GLY A 218 -1.21 20.44 -6.30
CA GLY A 218 -0.92 19.45 -7.34
C GLY A 218 -1.14 18.02 -6.87
N THR A 219 -1.56 17.15 -7.76
CA THR A 219 -1.69 15.71 -7.53
C THR A 219 -1.15 14.94 -8.73
N VAL A 220 -0.28 13.95 -8.47
CA VAL A 220 0.00 12.89 -9.45
C VAL A 220 -1.09 11.84 -9.29
N GLU A 221 -2.00 11.75 -10.22
CA GLU A 221 -3.15 10.83 -10.11
C GLU A 221 -2.75 9.37 -10.22
N SER A 222 -1.78 9.08 -11.09
CA SER A 222 -1.27 7.73 -11.34
C SER A 222 0.22 7.79 -11.65
N LEU A 223 1.00 6.96 -10.94
CA LEU A 223 2.45 6.87 -11.11
C LEU A 223 2.86 5.41 -11.33
N ALA A 224 3.38 5.12 -12.52
CA ALA A 224 3.86 3.79 -12.87
C ALA A 224 5.39 3.75 -12.84
N ILE A 225 5.96 2.80 -12.09
CA ILE A 225 7.40 2.55 -12.01
C ILE A 225 7.71 1.12 -12.47
N ARG A 226 8.73 0.96 -13.29
CA ARG A 226 9.10 -0.33 -13.90
C ARG A 226 10.60 -0.56 -13.80
N PRO A 227 11.04 -1.83 -13.67
CA PRO A 227 12.45 -2.17 -13.87
C PRO A 227 12.90 -1.71 -15.26
N THR A 228 14.11 -1.20 -15.34
CA THR A 228 14.72 -0.81 -16.64
C THR A 228 15.13 -2.02 -17.47
N ARG A 229 15.49 -3.12 -16.80
CA ARG A 229 15.78 -4.40 -17.45
C ARG A 229 14.51 -5.25 -17.52
N ARG A 230 14.32 -5.95 -18.65
CA ARG A 230 13.24 -6.92 -18.86
C ARG A 230 13.86 -8.27 -19.22
N ARG A 231 13.26 -9.35 -18.72
CA ARG A 231 13.47 -10.69 -19.30
C ARG A 231 12.67 -10.87 -20.55
#